data_9073a8afd8c772b7dba568ad74eda7fe
#
_entry.id   9073a8afd8c772b7dba568ad74eda7fe
#
_cell.length_a   1.000
_cell.length_b   1.000
_cell.length_c   1.000
_cell.angle_alpha   90.00
_cell.angle_beta   90.00
_cell.angle_gamma   90.00
#
_symmetry.space_group_name_H-M   'P 1'
#
loop_
_entity.id
_entity.type
_entity.pdbx_description
1 polymer ?
#
loop_
_entity_poly.entity_id
_entity_poly.type
_entity_poly.pdbx_seq_one_letter_code
_entity_poly.pdbx_strand_id
1 'polypeptide(L)'
;VRHCHPRPLPRANRRQGGMVALLGATGGGKSSLTNALVGSTIATTGVRRPTTSSTLACFWGDDDPSALLEWLEVPNRHRVAGSGTPLDGLILLDVPDHDSVALTNRQEMERIAELTDLMLWVTDAEKYADKAMHGYLRRLHEHGGVIAMALNKIDLLDPADADRCRRDLAALLARDGVDGARIVGTSAVGGQGISELTELLAGTVQDRRAMVERLSADVRRAASDLLGALGPADGPATVPRAVARQLATELVAGSGLGAVAD
;
A
#
# COMPACT_ATOMS: atom_id res chain seq x y z
N VAL A 1 -15.42 -24.98 -4.03
CA VAL A 1 -15.24 -23.67 -4.64
C VAL A 1 -16.27 -22.75 -3.97
N ARG A 2 -15.88 -22.00 -2.94
CA ARG A 2 -16.72 -20.95 -2.37
C ARG A 2 -16.47 -19.70 -3.22
N HIS A 3 -17.46 -19.28 -4.00
CA HIS A 3 -17.49 -17.99 -4.64
C HIS A 3 -17.42 -16.92 -3.53
N CYS A 4 -16.24 -16.33 -3.38
CA CYS A 4 -16.06 -15.17 -2.52
C CYS A 4 -16.66 -13.98 -3.28
N HIS A 5 -17.90 -13.61 -2.97
CA HIS A 5 -18.42 -12.32 -3.40
C HIS A 5 -17.56 -11.25 -2.74
N PRO A 6 -17.05 -10.27 -3.50
CA PRO A 6 -16.28 -9.17 -2.91
C PRO A 6 -17.17 -8.46 -1.89
N ARG A 7 -16.77 -8.50 -0.62
CA ARG A 7 -17.44 -7.71 0.42
C ARG A 7 -17.28 -6.24 0.04
N PRO A 8 -18.36 -5.46 -0.03
CA PRO A 8 -18.25 -4.03 -0.35
C PRO A 8 -17.35 -3.35 0.69
N LEU A 9 -16.47 -2.46 0.22
CA LEU A 9 -15.61 -1.64 1.07
C LEU A 9 -16.44 -0.94 2.17
N PRO A 10 -15.95 -0.87 3.41
CA PRO A 10 -16.66 -0.21 4.50
C PRO A 10 -16.92 1.25 4.15
N ARG A 11 -18.18 1.71 4.26
CA ARG A 11 -18.59 3.09 3.96
C ARG A 11 -17.88 4.16 4.81
N ALA A 12 -17.31 3.77 5.93
CA ALA A 12 -16.54 4.65 6.81
C ALA A 12 -15.14 4.98 6.28
N ASN A 13 -14.72 4.33 5.19
CA ASN A 13 -13.34 4.42 4.74
C ASN A 13 -13.15 5.52 3.69
N ARG A 14 -13.38 6.78 4.08
CA ARG A 14 -12.80 7.93 3.38
C ARG A 14 -11.31 8.02 3.74
N ARG A 15 -10.56 7.00 3.35
CA ARG A 15 -9.12 6.98 3.54
C ARG A 15 -8.50 8.15 2.80
N GLN A 16 -8.08 9.16 3.55
CA GLN A 16 -7.33 10.30 3.02
C GLN A 16 -5.83 9.99 2.94
N GLY A 17 -5.38 8.96 3.65
CA GLY A 17 -3.98 8.57 3.72
C GLY A 17 -3.59 7.45 2.76
N GLY A 18 -2.28 7.23 2.59
CA GLY A 18 -1.69 6.19 1.75
C GLY A 18 -1.66 4.82 2.42
N MET A 19 -1.79 3.75 1.63
CA MET A 19 -1.53 2.38 2.08
C MET A 19 -0.34 1.81 1.31
N VAL A 20 0.63 1.27 2.05
CA VAL A 20 1.84 0.67 1.49
C VAL A 20 1.95 -0.77 1.96
N ALA A 21 2.15 -1.69 1.02
CA ALA A 21 2.49 -3.07 1.34
C ALA A 21 4.00 -3.25 1.33
N LEU A 22 4.56 -3.79 2.42
CA LEU A 22 5.95 -4.17 2.53
C LEU A 22 6.09 -5.64 2.15
N LEU A 23 6.71 -5.89 1.00
CA LEU A 23 6.85 -7.19 0.38
C LEU A 23 8.32 -7.62 0.33
N GLY A 24 8.59 -8.88 0.10
CA GLY A 24 9.96 -9.38 -0.07
C GLY A 24 10.17 -10.75 0.53
N ALA A 25 11.32 -11.37 0.24
CA ALA A 25 11.69 -12.71 0.70
C ALA A 25 12.02 -12.75 2.20
N THR A 26 11.95 -13.95 2.77
CA THR A 26 12.42 -14.22 4.14
C THR A 26 13.87 -13.75 4.31
N GLY A 27 14.13 -13.04 5.41
CA GLY A 27 15.49 -12.56 5.74
C GLY A 27 15.95 -11.32 4.96
N GLY A 28 15.13 -10.73 4.06
CA GLY A 28 15.42 -9.46 3.40
C GLY A 28 15.42 -8.25 4.36
N GLY A 29 14.85 -8.42 5.56
CA GLY A 29 14.85 -7.39 6.60
C GLY A 29 13.57 -6.55 6.67
N LYS A 30 12.43 -7.03 6.14
CA LYS A 30 11.13 -6.34 6.21
C LYS A 30 10.76 -5.89 7.62
N SER A 31 10.71 -6.82 8.56
CA SER A 31 10.35 -6.53 9.96
C SER A 31 11.37 -5.63 10.66
N SER A 32 12.66 -5.72 10.29
CA SER A 32 13.68 -4.80 10.81
C SER A 32 13.46 -3.38 10.24
N LEU A 33 13.10 -3.28 8.97
CA LEU A 33 12.81 -2.01 8.32
C LEU A 33 11.52 -1.39 8.88
N THR A 34 10.49 -2.20 9.13
CA THR A 34 9.28 -1.78 9.85
C THR A 34 9.62 -1.19 11.21
N ASN A 35 10.45 -1.88 12.01
CA ASN A 35 10.88 -1.40 13.32
C ASN A 35 11.68 -0.09 13.23
N ALA A 36 12.55 0.05 12.21
CA ALA A 36 13.31 1.27 11.98
C ALA A 36 12.41 2.47 11.62
N LEU A 37 11.38 2.26 10.80
CA LEU A 37 10.40 3.29 10.43
C LEU A 37 9.51 3.70 11.60
N VAL A 38 9.13 2.73 12.45
CA VAL A 38 8.29 2.99 13.64
C VAL A 38 9.10 3.58 14.79
N GLY A 39 10.43 3.41 14.80
CA GLY A 39 11.32 3.84 15.88
C GLY A 39 11.23 2.98 17.15
N SER A 40 10.60 1.79 17.05
CA SER A 40 10.49 0.84 18.19
C SER A 40 10.38 -0.60 17.70
N THR A 41 10.71 -1.56 18.58
CA THR A 41 10.65 -2.99 18.25
C THR A 41 9.22 -3.50 18.42
N ILE A 42 8.45 -3.54 17.35
CA ILE A 42 7.07 -4.03 17.33
C ILE A 42 6.91 -5.29 16.48
N ALA A 43 7.66 -5.40 15.40
CA ALA A 43 7.70 -6.59 14.57
C ALA A 43 8.74 -7.58 15.07
N THR A 44 8.39 -8.86 15.10
CA THR A 44 9.31 -9.91 15.54
C THR A 44 10.42 -10.09 14.52
N THR A 45 11.66 -9.83 14.95
CA THR A 45 12.85 -10.08 14.16
C THR A 45 13.53 -11.35 14.67
N GLY A 46 13.87 -12.29 13.79
CA GLY A 46 14.53 -13.52 14.23
C GLY A 46 15.07 -14.38 13.09
N VAL A 47 16.03 -15.25 13.43
CA VAL A 47 16.68 -16.20 12.50
C VAL A 47 15.84 -17.48 12.31
N ARG A 48 14.86 -17.75 13.19
CA ARG A 48 14.01 -18.95 13.09
C ARG A 48 12.82 -18.68 12.17
N ARG A 49 12.64 -19.50 11.15
CA ARG A 49 11.56 -19.44 10.15
C ARG A 49 10.30 -20.17 10.66
N PRO A 50 9.06 -19.70 10.32
CA PRO A 50 8.71 -18.38 9.73
C PRO A 50 8.69 -17.28 10.81
N THR A 51 9.22 -16.09 10.51
CA THR A 51 9.29 -14.96 11.45
C THR A 51 7.97 -14.21 11.57
N THR A 52 7.19 -14.15 10.49
CA THR A 52 5.89 -13.46 10.45
C THR A 52 4.84 -14.44 9.93
N SER A 53 3.88 -14.83 10.78
CA SER A 53 2.81 -15.77 10.43
C SER A 53 1.53 -15.10 9.97
N SER A 54 1.38 -13.79 10.18
CA SER A 54 0.22 -12.98 9.81
C SER A 54 0.63 -11.53 9.58
N THR A 55 -0.09 -10.84 8.70
CA THR A 55 0.14 -9.44 8.36
C THR A 55 0.09 -8.55 9.61
N LEU A 56 1.06 -7.63 9.74
CA LEU A 56 1.10 -6.57 10.74
C LEU A 56 0.81 -5.23 10.07
N ALA A 57 -0.15 -4.48 10.58
CA ALA A 57 -0.42 -3.11 10.16
C ALA A 57 0.15 -2.10 11.16
N CYS A 58 0.99 -1.21 10.68
CA CYS A 58 1.44 -0.02 11.40
C CYS A 58 0.76 1.20 10.81
N PHE A 59 0.22 2.11 11.62
CA PHE A 59 -0.45 3.29 11.11
C PHE A 59 -0.15 4.53 11.94
N TRP A 60 -0.01 5.66 11.25
CA TRP A 60 0.37 6.96 11.80
C TRP A 60 -0.78 7.95 11.74
N GLY A 61 -0.81 8.87 12.69
CA GLY A 61 -1.80 9.94 12.78
C GLY A 61 -3.05 9.55 13.56
N ASP A 62 -4.04 10.46 13.54
CA ASP A 62 -5.24 10.38 14.38
C ASP A 62 -6.37 9.58 13.74
N ASP A 63 -6.31 9.33 12.44
CA ASP A 63 -7.32 8.53 11.72
C ASP A 63 -7.36 7.10 12.26
N ASP A 64 -8.57 6.55 12.36
CA ASP A 64 -8.78 5.17 12.79
C ASP A 64 -9.04 4.25 11.58
N PRO A 65 -8.04 3.44 11.14
CA PRO A 65 -8.20 2.50 10.03
C PRO A 65 -8.85 1.17 10.43
N SER A 66 -9.36 1.03 11.66
CA SER A 66 -9.81 -0.25 12.22
C SER A 66 -10.84 -0.96 11.34
N ALA A 67 -11.83 -0.24 10.79
CA ALA A 67 -12.85 -0.81 9.92
C ALA A 67 -12.24 -1.37 8.61
N LEU A 68 -11.23 -0.71 8.04
CA LEU A 68 -10.52 -1.19 6.87
C LEU A 68 -9.66 -2.41 7.19
N LEU A 69 -8.90 -2.35 8.28
CA LEU A 69 -8.03 -3.44 8.70
C LEU A 69 -8.82 -4.68 9.14
N GLU A 70 -10.03 -4.50 9.65
CA GLU A 70 -10.96 -5.59 9.93
C GLU A 70 -11.48 -6.22 8.63
N TRP A 71 -11.86 -5.39 7.65
CA TRP A 71 -12.27 -5.86 6.33
C TRP A 71 -11.13 -6.58 5.58
N LEU A 72 -9.88 -6.11 5.74
CA LEU A 72 -8.67 -6.75 5.22
C LEU A 72 -8.28 -8.02 5.99
N GLU A 73 -8.95 -8.33 7.11
CA GLU A 73 -8.63 -9.45 7.99
C GLU A 73 -7.21 -9.36 8.59
N VAL A 74 -6.73 -8.12 8.85
CA VAL A 74 -5.42 -7.89 9.48
C VAL A 74 -5.59 -7.84 11.01
N PRO A 75 -5.17 -8.91 11.73
CA PRO A 75 -5.38 -9.01 13.17
C PRO A 75 -4.38 -8.18 13.98
N ASN A 76 -3.13 -8.10 13.52
CA ASN A 76 -2.07 -7.42 14.23
C ASN A 76 -2.03 -5.96 13.79
N ARG A 77 -2.29 -5.05 14.74
CA ARG A 77 -2.40 -3.62 14.48
C ARG A 77 -1.59 -2.83 15.50
N HIS A 78 -0.79 -1.90 15.03
CA HIS A 78 0.02 -1.03 15.86
C HIS A 78 -0.14 0.42 15.45
N ARG A 79 -0.67 1.24 16.37
CA ARG A 79 -0.67 2.70 16.19
C ARG A 79 0.69 3.24 16.58
N VAL A 80 1.35 3.92 15.67
CA VAL A 80 2.62 4.58 15.95
C VAL A 80 2.35 5.87 16.72
N ALA A 81 3.00 6.04 17.85
CA ALA A 81 2.83 7.20 18.70
C ALA A 81 3.41 8.46 18.05
N GLY A 82 2.72 9.59 18.27
CA GLY A 82 3.10 10.89 17.71
C GLY A 82 2.16 11.32 16.58
N SER A 83 1.93 12.61 16.50
CA SER A 83 1.18 13.29 15.44
C SER A 83 2.02 14.42 14.86
N GLY A 84 1.71 14.88 13.65
CA GLY A 84 2.48 15.92 12.96
C GLY A 84 3.74 15.39 12.30
N THR A 85 3.81 14.08 12.02
CA THR A 85 4.90 13.48 11.28
C THR A 85 4.62 13.47 9.76
N PRO A 86 5.63 13.42 8.90
CA PRO A 86 5.42 13.30 7.46
C PRO A 86 4.60 12.06 7.05
N LEU A 87 4.55 11.03 7.91
CA LEU A 87 3.85 9.77 7.68
C LEU A 87 2.39 9.76 8.18
N ASP A 88 1.88 10.87 8.73
CA ASP A 88 0.50 10.92 9.22
C ASP A 88 -0.50 10.56 8.13
N GLY A 89 -1.34 9.57 8.42
CA GLY A 89 -2.27 8.97 7.47
C GLY A 89 -1.71 7.77 6.69
N LEU A 90 -0.45 7.38 6.90
CA LEU A 90 0.11 6.16 6.34
C LEU A 90 -0.42 4.91 7.06
N ILE A 91 -0.74 3.89 6.27
CA ILE A 91 -0.93 2.50 6.73
C ILE A 91 0.16 1.66 6.05
N LEU A 92 1.08 1.12 6.83
CA LEU A 92 2.13 0.20 6.38
C LEU A 92 1.74 -1.23 6.75
N LEU A 93 1.63 -2.10 5.76
CA LEU A 93 1.31 -3.52 5.93
C LEU A 93 2.60 -4.35 5.78
N ASP A 94 3.14 -4.88 6.87
CA ASP A 94 4.22 -5.89 6.84
C ASP A 94 3.60 -7.25 6.54
N VAL A 95 3.71 -7.67 5.27
CA VAL A 95 3.06 -8.88 4.75
C VAL A 95 4.00 -10.07 4.93
N PRO A 96 3.47 -11.27 5.31
CA PRO A 96 4.25 -12.49 5.39
C PRO A 96 5.05 -12.79 4.13
N ASP A 97 6.15 -13.52 4.29
CA ASP A 97 7.06 -13.83 3.20
C ASP A 97 6.38 -14.60 2.06
N HIS A 98 6.68 -14.21 0.81
CA HIS A 98 6.15 -14.87 -0.41
C HIS A 98 6.76 -16.26 -0.66
N ASP A 99 7.87 -16.60 0.00
CA ASP A 99 8.56 -17.90 -0.11
C ASP A 99 7.82 -19.03 0.60
N SER A 100 6.80 -18.73 1.39
CA SER A 100 5.99 -19.76 2.00
C SER A 100 5.14 -20.44 0.92
N VAL A 101 5.29 -21.74 0.79
CA VAL A 101 4.71 -22.64 -0.25
C VAL A 101 3.16 -22.66 -0.24
N ALA A 102 2.53 -21.95 0.68
CA ALA A 102 1.09 -21.93 0.83
C ALA A 102 0.42 -21.05 -0.25
N LEU A 103 -0.40 -21.66 -1.08
CA LEU A 103 -1.27 -20.98 -2.06
C LEU A 103 -2.11 -19.84 -1.44
N THR A 104 -2.46 -19.97 -0.16
CA THR A 104 -3.20 -18.98 0.63
C THR A 104 -2.45 -17.65 0.77
N ASN A 105 -1.14 -17.69 0.97
CA ASN A 105 -0.34 -16.47 1.13
C ASN A 105 -0.21 -15.70 -0.19
N ARG A 106 -0.25 -16.40 -1.32
CA ARG A 106 -0.20 -15.79 -2.65
C ARG A 106 -1.47 -14.99 -2.96
N GLN A 107 -2.64 -15.57 -2.69
CA GLN A 107 -3.93 -14.90 -2.88
C GLN A 107 -4.10 -13.70 -1.95
N GLU A 108 -3.63 -13.81 -0.71
CA GLU A 108 -3.62 -12.69 0.23
C GLU A 108 -2.73 -11.54 -0.24
N MET A 109 -1.53 -11.85 -0.76
CA MET A 109 -0.62 -10.84 -1.30
C MET A 109 -1.20 -10.15 -2.54
N GLU A 110 -1.79 -10.89 -3.48
CA GLU A 110 -2.44 -10.31 -4.67
C GLU A 110 -3.60 -9.39 -4.26
N ARG A 111 -4.43 -9.82 -3.30
CA ARG A 111 -5.51 -9.00 -2.76
C ARG A 111 -5.01 -7.72 -2.07
N ILE A 112 -3.93 -7.81 -1.30
CA ILE A 112 -3.32 -6.65 -0.64
C ILE A 112 -2.72 -5.70 -1.68
N ALA A 113 -2.03 -6.24 -2.69
CA ALA A 113 -1.40 -5.46 -3.74
C ALA A 113 -2.41 -4.61 -4.53
N GLU A 114 -3.60 -5.15 -4.84
CA GLU A 114 -4.68 -4.42 -5.53
C GLU A 114 -5.24 -3.24 -4.73
N LEU A 115 -5.06 -3.26 -3.41
CA LEU A 115 -5.63 -2.27 -2.50
C LEU A 115 -4.62 -1.24 -2.01
N THR A 116 -3.35 -1.45 -2.30
CA THR A 116 -2.26 -0.57 -1.87
C THR A 116 -1.93 0.50 -2.91
N ASP A 117 -1.56 1.68 -2.42
CA ASP A 117 -1.16 2.79 -3.28
C ASP A 117 0.31 2.65 -3.71
N LEU A 118 1.11 1.89 -2.94
CA LEU A 118 2.51 1.57 -3.24
C LEU A 118 2.86 0.18 -2.71
N MET A 119 3.59 -0.58 -3.51
CA MET A 119 4.24 -1.82 -3.10
C MET A 119 5.73 -1.55 -2.90
N LEU A 120 6.19 -1.60 -1.65
CA LEU A 120 7.60 -1.46 -1.30
C LEU A 120 8.22 -2.85 -1.18
N TRP A 121 9.03 -3.22 -2.16
CA TRP A 121 9.71 -4.50 -2.16
C TRP A 121 11.08 -4.41 -1.50
N VAL A 122 11.27 -5.20 -0.43
CA VAL A 122 12.53 -5.26 0.32
C VAL A 122 13.37 -6.44 -0.16
N THR A 123 14.59 -6.13 -0.59
CA THR A 123 15.60 -7.11 -1.02
C THR A 123 16.97 -6.73 -0.45
N ASP A 124 17.97 -7.58 -0.64
CA ASP A 124 19.37 -7.31 -0.27
C ASP A 124 20.31 -7.72 -1.41
N ALA A 125 21.61 -7.50 -1.22
CA ALA A 125 22.64 -7.80 -2.23
C ALA A 125 22.73 -9.27 -2.64
N GLU A 126 22.24 -10.19 -1.81
CA GLU A 126 22.25 -11.62 -2.12
C GLU A 126 21.02 -12.04 -2.95
N LYS A 127 19.91 -11.28 -2.86
CA LYS A 127 18.59 -11.68 -3.38
C LYS A 127 18.01 -10.76 -4.44
N TYR A 128 18.62 -9.60 -4.71
CA TYR A 128 18.05 -8.64 -5.66
C TYR A 128 17.92 -9.17 -7.10
N ALA A 129 18.65 -10.23 -7.45
CA ALA A 129 18.60 -10.87 -8.77
C ALA A 129 17.78 -12.18 -8.78
N ASP A 130 16.96 -12.45 -7.75
CA ASP A 130 16.15 -13.66 -7.65
C ASP A 130 15.06 -13.68 -8.73
N LYS A 131 15.04 -14.78 -9.53
CA LYS A 131 14.09 -14.93 -10.65
C LYS A 131 12.64 -14.98 -10.20
N ALA A 132 12.37 -15.55 -9.02
CA ALA A 132 11.01 -15.65 -8.52
C ALA A 132 10.49 -14.26 -8.14
N MET A 133 11.33 -13.43 -7.51
CA MET A 133 11.04 -12.02 -7.22
C MET A 133 10.71 -11.25 -8.51
N HIS A 134 11.59 -11.30 -9.51
CA HIS A 134 11.42 -10.60 -10.78
C HIS A 134 10.16 -11.06 -11.53
N GLY A 135 9.86 -12.35 -11.54
CA GLY A 135 8.62 -12.88 -12.12
C GLY A 135 7.36 -12.39 -11.39
N TYR A 136 7.48 -12.09 -10.10
CA TYR A 136 6.40 -11.54 -9.30
C TYR A 136 6.19 -10.05 -9.59
N LEU A 137 7.27 -9.27 -9.61
CA LEU A 137 7.25 -7.83 -9.89
C LEU A 137 6.62 -7.53 -11.26
N ARG A 138 6.96 -8.30 -12.31
CA ARG A 138 6.34 -8.15 -13.63
C ARG A 138 4.82 -8.28 -13.58
N ARG A 139 4.32 -9.35 -12.95
CA ARG A 139 2.86 -9.57 -12.84
C ARG A 139 2.17 -8.45 -12.08
N LEU A 140 2.73 -8.01 -10.95
CA LEU A 140 2.16 -6.92 -10.17
C LEU A 140 2.13 -5.61 -10.97
N HIS A 141 3.18 -5.35 -11.74
CA HIS A 141 3.24 -4.15 -12.59
C HIS A 141 2.24 -4.21 -13.76
N GLU A 142 2.06 -5.38 -14.39
CA GLU A 142 1.06 -5.60 -15.45
C GLU A 142 -0.38 -5.31 -14.97
N HIS A 143 -0.64 -5.47 -13.67
CA HIS A 143 -1.91 -5.12 -13.04
C HIS A 143 -1.98 -3.67 -12.51
N GLY A 144 -1.05 -2.80 -12.95
CA GLY A 144 -1.07 -1.36 -12.62
C GLY A 144 -0.51 -1.01 -11.24
N GLY A 145 0.18 -1.94 -10.59
CA GLY A 145 0.78 -1.70 -9.28
C GLY A 145 1.96 -0.72 -9.34
N VAL A 146 1.97 0.26 -8.43
CA VAL A 146 3.11 1.17 -8.24
C VAL A 146 4.14 0.48 -7.36
N ILE A 147 5.35 0.30 -7.88
CA ILE A 147 6.42 -0.45 -7.22
C ILE A 147 7.59 0.47 -6.87
N ALA A 148 8.09 0.32 -5.63
CA ALA A 148 9.38 0.85 -5.21
C ALA A 148 10.21 -0.27 -4.55
N MET A 149 11.52 -0.10 -4.52
CA MET A 149 12.47 -1.07 -3.98
C MET A 149 13.24 -0.49 -2.80
N ALA A 150 13.37 -1.27 -1.73
CA ALA A 150 14.35 -1.03 -0.68
C ALA A 150 15.48 -2.06 -0.81
N LEU A 151 16.66 -1.62 -1.26
CA LEU A 151 17.88 -2.43 -1.21
C LEU A 151 18.45 -2.32 0.21
N ASN A 152 18.10 -3.28 1.04
CA ASN A 152 18.43 -3.26 2.47
C ASN A 152 19.80 -3.89 2.76
N LYS A 153 20.31 -3.67 3.95
CA LYS A 153 21.61 -4.16 4.45
C LYS A 153 22.81 -3.57 3.69
N ILE A 154 22.68 -2.32 3.21
CA ILE A 154 23.79 -1.64 2.52
C ILE A 154 24.99 -1.37 3.44
N ASP A 155 24.79 -1.42 4.77
CA ASP A 155 25.85 -1.35 5.78
C ASP A 155 26.83 -2.53 5.73
N LEU A 156 26.45 -3.63 5.08
CA LEU A 156 27.30 -4.80 4.86
C LEU A 156 28.13 -4.72 3.57
N LEU A 157 28.00 -3.64 2.80
CA LEU A 157 28.65 -3.45 1.50
C LEU A 157 29.55 -2.22 1.55
N ASP A 158 30.61 -2.26 0.74
CA ASP A 158 31.34 -1.03 0.43
C ASP A 158 30.44 -0.09 -0.40
N PRO A 159 30.59 1.25 -0.28
CA PRO A 159 29.76 2.21 -1.01
C PRO A 159 29.74 1.97 -2.53
N ALA A 160 30.87 1.59 -3.13
CA ALA A 160 30.96 1.28 -4.56
C ALA A 160 30.17 0.03 -4.95
N ASP A 161 30.12 -0.97 -4.09
CA ASP A 161 29.36 -2.21 -4.30
C ASP A 161 27.85 -1.97 -4.08
N ALA A 162 27.47 -1.17 -3.11
CA ALA A 162 26.09 -0.76 -2.91
C ALA A 162 25.55 -0.01 -4.15
N ASP A 163 26.35 0.91 -4.71
CA ASP A 163 25.99 1.62 -5.95
C ASP A 163 25.94 0.70 -7.17
N ARG A 164 26.80 -0.32 -7.23
CA ARG A 164 26.76 -1.33 -8.29
C ARG A 164 25.47 -2.15 -8.20
N CYS A 165 25.15 -2.70 -7.03
CA CYS A 165 23.92 -3.45 -6.79
C CYS A 165 22.67 -2.65 -7.15
N ARG A 166 22.65 -1.36 -6.80
CA ARG A 166 21.53 -0.46 -7.12
C ARG A 166 21.36 -0.28 -8.63
N ARG A 167 22.45 -0.09 -9.37
CA ARG A 167 22.42 0.03 -10.85
C ARG A 167 22.02 -1.27 -11.52
N ASP A 168 22.53 -2.40 -11.05
CA ASP A 168 22.20 -3.71 -11.58
C ASP A 168 20.70 -4.03 -11.32
N LEU A 169 20.20 -3.75 -10.14
CA LEU A 169 18.77 -3.89 -9.82
C LEU A 169 17.91 -3.02 -10.73
N ALA A 170 18.29 -1.75 -10.97
CA ALA A 170 17.57 -0.87 -11.88
C ALA A 170 17.55 -1.43 -13.32
N ALA A 171 18.66 -2.00 -13.79
CA ALA A 171 18.73 -2.63 -15.11
C ALA A 171 17.86 -3.89 -15.21
N LEU A 172 17.76 -4.68 -14.13
CA LEU A 172 16.89 -5.85 -14.08
C LEU A 172 15.43 -5.45 -14.08
N LEU A 173 15.03 -4.45 -13.30
CA LEU A 173 13.68 -3.92 -13.27
C LEU A 173 13.23 -3.38 -14.64
N ALA A 174 14.11 -2.63 -15.31
CA ALA A 174 13.84 -2.15 -16.67
C ALA A 174 13.60 -3.29 -17.68
N ARG A 175 14.36 -4.40 -17.58
CA ARG A 175 14.14 -5.61 -18.40
C ARG A 175 12.80 -6.28 -18.10
N ASP A 176 12.31 -6.13 -16.88
CA ASP A 176 11.01 -6.67 -16.45
C ASP A 176 9.85 -5.75 -16.82
N GLY A 177 10.11 -4.61 -17.45
CA GLY A 177 9.11 -3.59 -17.79
C GLY A 177 8.69 -2.72 -16.61
N VAL A 178 9.36 -2.84 -15.45
CA VAL A 178 9.11 -2.02 -14.26
C VAL A 178 10.00 -0.78 -14.31
N ASP A 179 9.77 0.05 -15.32
CA ASP A 179 10.56 1.26 -15.55
C ASP A 179 10.25 2.35 -14.52
N GLY A 180 11.30 3.06 -14.09
CA GLY A 180 11.14 4.20 -13.20
C GLY A 180 10.85 3.86 -11.74
N ALA A 181 10.90 2.58 -11.34
CA ALA A 181 10.77 2.21 -9.93
C ALA A 181 11.86 2.87 -9.08
N ARG A 182 11.47 3.58 -8.01
CA ARG A 182 12.44 4.17 -7.09
C ARG A 182 13.14 3.08 -6.29
N ILE A 183 14.48 3.17 -6.23
CA ILE A 183 15.31 2.24 -5.47
C ILE A 183 16.01 3.02 -4.36
N VAL A 184 15.67 2.73 -3.11
CA VAL A 184 16.28 3.34 -1.93
C VAL A 184 17.22 2.33 -1.29
N GLY A 185 18.49 2.72 -1.11
CA GLY A 185 19.44 1.91 -0.34
C GLY A 185 19.19 2.13 1.15
N THR A 186 18.99 1.06 1.91
CA THR A 186 18.65 1.15 3.33
C THR A 186 19.51 0.25 4.21
N SER A 187 19.74 0.67 5.45
CA SER A 187 20.17 -0.18 6.54
C SER A 187 19.22 0.01 7.71
N ALA A 188 18.41 -1.00 7.99
CA ALA A 188 17.52 -0.98 9.14
C ALA A 188 18.27 -0.94 10.49
N VAL A 189 19.52 -1.41 10.53
CA VAL A 189 20.38 -1.43 11.72
C VAL A 189 21.17 -0.13 11.85
N GLY A 190 21.77 0.33 10.75
CA GLY A 190 22.62 1.54 10.73
C GLY A 190 21.81 2.83 10.54
N GLY A 191 20.52 2.78 10.26
CA GLY A 191 19.69 3.96 10.02
C GLY A 191 19.90 4.64 8.67
N GLN A 192 20.82 4.14 7.84
CA GLN A 192 21.09 4.69 6.51
C GLN A 192 19.87 4.56 5.60
N GLY A 193 19.56 5.62 4.83
CA GLY A 193 18.47 5.63 3.88
C GLY A 193 17.06 5.63 4.48
N ILE A 194 16.91 5.59 5.81
CA ILE A 194 15.58 5.60 6.45
C ILE A 194 14.87 6.93 6.22
N SER A 195 15.59 8.06 6.23
CA SER A 195 15.00 9.37 5.91
C SER A 195 14.49 9.41 4.47
N GLU A 196 15.28 8.96 3.49
CA GLU A 196 14.88 8.90 2.08
C GLU A 196 13.67 7.98 1.87
N LEU A 197 13.65 6.85 2.57
CA LEU A 197 12.50 5.95 2.55
C LEU A 197 11.25 6.61 3.18
N THR A 198 11.42 7.34 4.27
CA THR A 198 10.33 8.09 4.91
C THR A 198 9.75 9.14 3.97
N GLU A 199 10.60 9.86 3.23
CA GLU A 199 10.17 10.85 2.22
C GLU A 199 9.38 10.19 1.08
N LEU A 200 9.83 9.02 0.59
CA LEU A 200 9.11 8.26 -0.42
C LEU A 200 7.70 7.85 0.08
N LEU A 201 7.61 7.35 1.30
CA LEU A 201 6.34 6.95 1.90
C LEU A 201 5.42 8.16 2.15
N ALA A 202 5.98 9.28 2.60
CA ALA A 202 5.24 10.54 2.76
C ALA A 202 4.68 11.05 1.43
N GLY A 203 5.46 10.93 0.35
CA GLY A 203 5.00 11.23 -1.01
C GLY A 203 3.75 10.43 -1.38
N THR A 204 3.72 9.13 -1.11
CA THR A 204 2.55 8.27 -1.35
C THR A 204 1.31 8.76 -0.60
N VAL A 205 1.48 9.21 0.65
CA VAL A 205 0.37 9.78 1.44
C VAL A 205 -0.15 11.07 0.79
N GLN A 206 0.76 11.94 0.34
CA GLN A 206 0.41 13.22 -0.30
C GLN A 206 -0.30 13.01 -1.64
N ASP A 207 0.20 12.11 -2.48
CA ASP A 207 -0.41 11.76 -3.77
C ASP A 207 -1.82 11.22 -3.59
N ARG A 208 -2.02 10.37 -2.59
CA ARG A 208 -3.34 9.84 -2.25
C ARG A 208 -4.29 10.92 -1.79
N ARG A 209 -3.85 11.83 -0.91
CA ARG A 209 -4.66 12.98 -0.48
C ARG A 209 -5.08 13.86 -1.65
N ALA A 210 -4.12 14.21 -2.52
CA ALA A 210 -4.39 15.02 -3.69
C ALA A 210 -5.38 14.35 -4.65
N MET A 211 -5.27 13.03 -4.85
CA MET A 211 -6.23 12.25 -5.64
C MET A 211 -7.64 12.29 -5.04
N VAL A 212 -7.77 12.05 -3.74
CA VAL A 212 -9.07 12.07 -3.05
C VAL A 212 -9.70 13.47 -3.10
N GLU A 213 -8.91 14.53 -2.95
CA GLU A 213 -9.38 15.91 -3.06
C GLU A 213 -9.90 16.24 -4.46
N ARG A 214 -9.16 15.83 -5.52
CA ARG A 214 -9.58 16.00 -6.92
C ARG A 214 -10.89 15.29 -7.21
N LEU A 215 -10.97 13.99 -6.86
CA LEU A 215 -12.20 13.21 -7.05
C LEU A 215 -13.38 13.80 -6.28
N SER A 216 -13.15 14.28 -5.05
CA SER A 216 -14.18 14.94 -4.25
C SER A 216 -14.64 16.27 -4.87
N ALA A 217 -13.75 17.03 -5.51
CA ALA A 217 -14.08 18.25 -6.24
C ALA A 217 -14.89 17.94 -7.49
N ASP A 218 -14.50 16.89 -8.24
CA ASP A 218 -15.22 16.48 -9.46
C ASP A 218 -16.64 15.98 -9.13
N VAL A 219 -16.79 15.18 -8.08
CA VAL A 219 -18.12 14.73 -7.59
C VAL A 219 -18.98 15.93 -7.18
N ARG A 220 -18.42 16.90 -6.45
CA ARG A 220 -19.16 18.13 -6.08
C ARG A 220 -19.59 18.93 -7.29
N ARG A 221 -18.70 19.06 -8.29
CA ARG A 221 -19.02 19.75 -9.54
C ARG A 221 -20.15 19.06 -10.28
N ALA A 222 -20.04 17.76 -10.51
CA ALA A 222 -21.07 16.97 -11.17
C ALA A 222 -22.42 17.05 -10.44
N ALA A 223 -22.40 16.99 -9.10
CA ALA A 223 -23.61 17.16 -8.29
C ALA A 223 -24.23 18.57 -8.44
N SER A 224 -23.38 19.62 -8.48
CA SER A 224 -23.83 21.00 -8.70
C SER A 224 -24.45 21.20 -10.09
N ASP A 225 -23.82 20.63 -11.12
CA ASP A 225 -24.31 20.71 -12.51
C ASP A 225 -25.66 20.00 -12.66
N LEU A 226 -25.81 18.82 -12.03
CA LEU A 226 -27.09 18.10 -11.98
C LEU A 226 -28.18 18.88 -11.25
N LEU A 227 -27.85 19.48 -10.10
CA LEU A 227 -28.80 20.31 -9.36
C LEU A 227 -29.22 21.55 -10.17
N GLY A 228 -28.27 22.16 -10.87
CA GLY A 228 -28.56 23.29 -11.80
C GLY A 228 -29.47 22.89 -12.96
N ALA A 229 -29.27 21.70 -13.52
CA ALA A 229 -30.09 21.17 -14.61
C ALA A 229 -31.51 20.77 -14.15
N LEU A 230 -31.68 20.33 -12.92
CA LEU A 230 -32.98 19.96 -12.34
C LEU A 230 -33.83 21.18 -11.94
N GLY A 231 -33.25 22.37 -11.86
CA GLY A 231 -33.91 23.60 -11.41
C GLY A 231 -34.26 23.61 -9.92
N PRO A 232 -34.93 24.68 -9.44
CA PRO A 232 -35.34 24.76 -8.04
C PRO A 232 -36.31 23.60 -7.72
N ALA A 233 -35.95 22.81 -6.71
CA ALA A 233 -36.77 21.68 -6.29
C ALA A 233 -38.03 22.15 -5.55
N ASP A 234 -39.20 22.01 -6.13
CA ASP A 234 -40.50 22.11 -5.43
C ASP A 234 -40.80 20.89 -4.53
N GLY A 235 -39.77 20.16 -4.14
CA GLY A 235 -39.85 18.92 -3.38
C GLY A 235 -39.51 19.07 -1.89
N PRO A 236 -39.81 18.05 -1.07
CA PRO A 236 -39.49 18.08 0.36
C PRO A 236 -37.99 18.28 0.59
N ALA A 237 -37.65 19.14 1.57
CA ALA A 237 -36.27 19.53 1.91
C ALA A 237 -35.34 18.38 2.33
N THR A 238 -35.86 17.15 2.40
CA THR A 238 -35.10 15.93 2.72
C THR A 238 -35.37 14.84 1.72
N VAL A 239 -34.29 14.40 1.04
CA VAL A 239 -34.34 13.22 0.17
C VAL A 239 -34.55 11.97 1.04
N PRO A 240 -35.59 11.15 0.78
CA PRO A 240 -35.76 9.90 1.52
C PRO A 240 -34.51 9.03 1.46
N ARG A 241 -34.11 8.42 2.57
CA ARG A 241 -32.88 7.61 2.65
C ARG A 241 -32.80 6.50 1.59
N ALA A 242 -33.95 5.95 1.17
CA ALA A 242 -34.03 4.95 0.12
C ALA A 242 -33.60 5.52 -1.24
N VAL A 243 -34.10 6.71 -1.61
CA VAL A 243 -33.78 7.41 -2.86
C VAL A 243 -32.32 7.86 -2.86
N ALA A 244 -31.81 8.38 -1.73
CA ALA A 244 -30.41 8.74 -1.59
C ALA A 244 -29.47 7.53 -1.77
N ARG A 245 -29.88 6.34 -1.30
CA ARG A 245 -29.12 5.10 -1.50
C ARG A 245 -29.12 4.67 -2.96
N GLN A 246 -30.27 4.72 -3.61
CA GLN A 246 -30.40 4.34 -5.01
C GLN A 246 -29.56 5.25 -5.91
N LEU A 247 -29.64 6.57 -5.72
CA LEU A 247 -28.83 7.56 -6.43
C LEU A 247 -27.33 7.34 -6.20
N ALA A 248 -26.91 7.05 -4.96
CA ALA A 248 -25.51 6.75 -4.67
C ALA A 248 -25.05 5.47 -5.39
N THR A 249 -25.88 4.45 -5.49
CA THR A 249 -25.57 3.19 -6.19
C THR A 249 -25.46 3.43 -7.70
N GLU A 250 -26.39 4.18 -8.28
CA GLU A 250 -26.39 4.50 -9.71
C GLU A 250 -25.22 5.43 -10.10
N LEU A 251 -24.86 6.39 -9.25
CA LEU A 251 -23.68 7.25 -9.45
C LEU A 251 -22.37 6.46 -9.41
N VAL A 252 -22.25 5.49 -8.51
CA VAL A 252 -21.08 4.59 -8.44
C VAL A 252 -21.03 3.71 -9.69
N ALA A 253 -22.17 3.16 -10.13
CA ALA A 253 -22.25 2.33 -11.34
C ALA A 253 -21.94 3.15 -12.60
N GLY A 254 -22.47 4.39 -12.69
CA GLY A 254 -22.25 5.29 -13.83
C GLY A 254 -20.86 5.93 -13.90
N SER A 255 -20.15 5.99 -12.76
CA SER A 255 -18.78 6.56 -12.71
C SER A 255 -17.68 5.61 -13.22
N GLY A 256 -18.01 4.38 -13.58
CA GLY A 256 -17.04 3.36 -13.99
C GLY A 256 -16.19 2.81 -12.83
N LEU A 257 -16.37 3.28 -11.62
CA LEU A 257 -15.67 2.77 -10.42
C LEU A 257 -16.08 1.33 -10.07
N GLY A 258 -17.18 0.83 -10.63
CA GLY A 258 -17.60 -0.57 -10.51
C GLY A 258 -17.00 -1.51 -11.57
N ALA A 259 -16.40 -0.98 -12.63
CA ALA A 259 -15.82 -1.78 -13.73
C ALA A 259 -14.35 -2.17 -13.48
N VAL A 260 -13.78 -1.76 -12.34
CA VAL A 260 -12.42 -2.14 -11.91
C VAL A 260 -12.45 -3.34 -10.94
N ALA A 261 -13.64 -3.91 -10.72
CA ALA A 261 -13.85 -5.00 -9.76
C ALA A 261 -14.36 -6.31 -10.42
N ASP A 262 -14.23 -6.46 -11.76
CA ASP A 262 -14.44 -7.73 -12.47
C ASP A 262 -13.11 -8.32 -12.97
#